data_dba6a0349f477213eb6dbc6d2267c8f5
#
_entry.id   dba6a0349f477213eb6dbc6d2267c8f5
#
_cell.length_a   1.000
_cell.length_b   1.000
_cell.length_c   1.000
_cell.angle_alpha   90.00
_cell.angle_beta   90.00
_cell.angle_gamma   90.00
#
_symmetry.space_group_name_H-M   'P 1'
#
loop_
_entity.id
_entity.type
_entity.pdbx_description
1 polymer ?
#
loop_
_entity_poly.entity_id
_entity_poly.type
_entity_poly.pdbx_seq_one_letter_code
_entity_poly.pdbx_strand_id
1 'polypeptide(L)'
;FTLEVRPTEENLSLLREGRWLRRNDSDVPMRICHRSNENTDSNLLVTGFPGTWIFTKRAGTAIVKNENADAAMRRLVSAMQPWPKLELGTLVGFDTTYTAQTSGGSIMDYLMTIGAACDLGFRVRLAGKNADKKLLFEVYRPTADPNNRFSTKWGNLQQAAWAFGDSDYANVAIVQGAGEGEARATVTVGLTDATGADRRELYVDARDVQPDEEKGETSKSQAYLERLMARGTNKLLEQLRTGSIELTIDAEGLSPGDVAFCTIPELGYKATVRVADVITQSQSDSTTRTVRLGTPVWRKLRR
;
A
#
# COMPACT_ATOMS: atom_id res chain seq x y z
N PHE A 1 1.23 -14.77 -7.02
CA PHE A 1 0.84 -16.17 -6.86
C PHE A 1 1.91 -17.11 -7.38
N THR A 2 1.88 -18.31 -6.88
CA THR A 2 2.64 -19.45 -7.39
C THR A 2 1.66 -20.60 -7.59
N LEU A 3 1.70 -21.23 -8.76
CA LEU A 3 0.87 -22.36 -9.13
C LEU A 3 1.76 -23.47 -9.70
N GLU A 4 1.63 -24.66 -9.18
CA GLU A 4 2.34 -25.84 -9.65
C GLU A 4 1.35 -26.83 -10.24
N VAL A 5 1.54 -27.22 -11.50
CA VAL A 5 0.62 -28.09 -12.24
C VAL A 5 1.37 -29.05 -13.15
N ARG A 6 0.74 -30.15 -13.53
CA ARG A 6 1.31 -31.06 -14.55
C ARG A 6 1.42 -30.36 -15.89
N PRO A 7 2.50 -30.56 -16.66
CA PRO A 7 2.72 -29.93 -17.96
C PRO A 7 1.93 -30.63 -19.10
N THR A 8 0.62 -30.65 -18.99
CA THR A 8 -0.27 -31.17 -20.06
C THR A 8 -0.37 -30.15 -21.20
N GLU A 9 -0.74 -30.59 -22.41
CA GLU A 9 -1.00 -29.68 -23.53
C GLU A 9 -2.01 -28.60 -23.18
N GLU A 10 -3.06 -28.97 -22.47
CA GLU A 10 -4.07 -28.02 -22.00
C GLU A 10 -3.47 -26.97 -21.05
N ASN A 11 -2.74 -27.40 -20.02
CA ASN A 11 -2.10 -26.48 -19.08
C ASN A 11 -1.07 -25.57 -19.78
N LEU A 12 -0.26 -26.12 -20.66
CA LEU A 12 0.70 -25.34 -21.45
C LEU A 12 0.03 -24.32 -22.36
N SER A 13 -1.16 -24.66 -22.89
CA SER A 13 -1.96 -23.76 -23.72
C SER A 13 -2.67 -22.67 -22.91
N LEU A 14 -3.24 -23.02 -21.76
CA LEU A 14 -4.04 -22.12 -20.93
C LEU A 14 -3.17 -21.17 -20.09
N LEU A 15 -2.06 -21.67 -19.54
CA LEU A 15 -1.24 -20.95 -18.58
C LEU A 15 -0.06 -20.23 -19.28
N ARG A 16 -0.36 -19.37 -20.25
CA ARG A 16 0.65 -18.57 -20.96
C ARG A 16 0.87 -17.23 -20.29
N GLU A 17 2.11 -16.71 -20.42
CA GLU A 17 2.44 -15.36 -19.97
C GLU A 17 1.48 -14.34 -20.57
N GLY A 18 1.11 -13.38 -19.75
CA GLY A 18 0.17 -12.34 -20.16
C GLY A 18 -1.30 -12.69 -19.98
N ARG A 19 -1.64 -13.95 -19.75
CA ARG A 19 -3.02 -14.33 -19.42
C ARG A 19 -3.35 -14.02 -17.98
N TRP A 20 -4.65 -13.97 -17.70
CA TRP A 20 -5.19 -13.69 -16.37
C TRP A 20 -5.81 -14.94 -15.78
N LEU A 21 -5.49 -15.20 -14.52
CA LEU A 21 -6.10 -16.23 -13.70
C LEU A 21 -7.00 -15.58 -12.64
N ARG A 22 -7.96 -16.33 -12.17
CA ARG A 22 -8.79 -15.98 -11.02
C ARG A 22 -9.13 -17.25 -10.25
N ARG A 23 -9.07 -17.20 -8.93
CA ARG A 23 -9.66 -18.23 -8.09
C ARG A 23 -11.18 -18.08 -8.07
N ASN A 24 -11.90 -19.18 -7.91
CA ASN A 24 -13.36 -19.17 -7.91
C ASN A 24 -13.96 -18.39 -6.72
N ASP A 25 -13.24 -18.36 -5.60
CA ASP A 25 -13.62 -17.68 -4.36
C ASP A 25 -13.05 -16.26 -4.22
N SER A 26 -12.47 -15.71 -5.28
CA SER A 26 -11.86 -14.38 -5.27
C SER A 26 -12.15 -13.64 -6.56
N ASP A 27 -12.36 -12.35 -6.49
CA ASP A 27 -12.48 -11.45 -7.65
C ASP A 27 -11.17 -10.76 -8.04
N VAL A 28 -10.07 -11.08 -7.32
CA VAL A 28 -8.73 -10.54 -7.61
C VAL A 28 -8.15 -11.25 -8.84
N PRO A 29 -7.94 -10.52 -9.95
CA PRO A 29 -7.28 -11.07 -11.12
C PRO A 29 -5.78 -11.19 -10.88
N MET A 30 -5.21 -12.32 -11.27
CA MET A 30 -3.79 -12.62 -11.21
C MET A 30 -3.22 -12.71 -12.61
N ARG A 31 -2.17 -11.95 -12.93
CA ARG A 31 -1.51 -11.99 -14.24
C ARG A 31 -0.36 -12.96 -14.21
N ILE A 32 -0.33 -13.88 -15.16
CA ILE A 32 0.81 -14.79 -15.37
C ILE A 32 1.98 -13.99 -15.94
N CYS A 33 3.12 -14.02 -15.26
CA CYS A 33 4.33 -13.30 -15.66
C CYS A 33 5.50 -14.22 -15.99
N HIS A 34 5.53 -15.41 -15.42
CA HIS A 34 6.63 -16.35 -15.63
C HIS A 34 6.14 -17.79 -15.57
N ARG A 35 6.77 -18.64 -16.39
CA ARG A 35 6.63 -20.10 -16.36
C ARG A 35 8.02 -20.73 -16.40
N SER A 36 8.21 -21.77 -15.63
CA SER A 36 9.42 -22.57 -15.66
C SER A 36 9.11 -24.04 -15.45
N ASN A 37 9.99 -24.87 -15.96
CA ASN A 37 10.00 -26.29 -15.74
C ASN A 37 11.47 -26.71 -15.66
N GLU A 38 11.87 -27.38 -14.60
CA GLU A 38 13.28 -27.70 -14.37
C GLU A 38 13.75 -28.87 -15.25
N ASN A 39 12.84 -29.79 -15.52
CA ASN A 39 13.09 -30.94 -16.42
C ASN A 39 11.76 -31.49 -16.96
N THR A 40 11.81 -32.36 -17.96
CA THR A 40 10.61 -32.90 -18.63
C THR A 40 9.63 -33.65 -17.70
N ASP A 41 10.12 -34.16 -16.60
CA ASP A 41 9.33 -34.94 -15.63
C ASP A 41 8.83 -34.14 -14.46
N SER A 42 9.26 -32.86 -14.34
CA SER A 42 8.83 -31.96 -13.28
C SER A 42 7.51 -31.26 -13.59
N ASN A 43 6.87 -30.75 -12.55
CA ASN A 43 5.69 -29.93 -12.71
C ASN A 43 6.02 -28.57 -13.36
N LEU A 44 5.07 -28.01 -14.06
CA LEU A 44 5.12 -26.65 -14.57
C LEU A 44 4.87 -25.68 -13.40
N LEU A 45 5.85 -24.85 -13.12
CA LEU A 45 5.75 -23.76 -12.16
C LEU A 45 5.29 -22.49 -12.89
N VAL A 46 4.18 -21.93 -12.46
CA VAL A 46 3.58 -20.70 -13.01
C VAL A 46 3.52 -19.64 -11.92
N THR A 47 4.11 -18.50 -12.17
CA THR A 47 4.11 -17.39 -11.20
C THR A 47 3.58 -16.11 -11.80
N GLY A 48 3.10 -15.22 -10.94
CA GLY A 48 2.60 -13.93 -11.37
C GLY A 48 2.14 -13.05 -10.23
N PHE A 49 1.48 -11.96 -10.59
CA PHE A 49 1.14 -10.90 -9.67
C PHE A 49 -0.34 -10.53 -9.73
N PRO A 50 -0.90 -9.94 -8.66
CA PRO A 50 -2.26 -9.41 -8.68
C PRO A 50 -2.42 -8.26 -9.68
N GLY A 51 -3.66 -7.96 -10.05
CA GLY A 51 -3.98 -6.94 -11.05
C GLY A 51 -3.38 -5.57 -10.78
N THR A 52 -3.16 -5.23 -9.51
CA THR A 52 -2.49 -3.97 -9.12
C THR A 52 -1.04 -3.85 -9.60
N TRP A 53 -0.37 -4.98 -9.90
CA TRP A 53 0.99 -4.97 -10.43
C TRP A 53 1.14 -4.10 -11.70
N ILE A 54 0.09 -3.95 -12.50
CA ILE A 54 0.14 -3.12 -13.71
C ILE A 54 0.57 -1.68 -13.41
N PHE A 55 0.31 -1.19 -12.20
CA PHE A 55 0.68 0.16 -11.77
C PHE A 55 2.18 0.34 -11.55
N THR A 56 2.93 -0.74 -11.32
CA THR A 56 4.40 -0.70 -11.22
C THR A 56 5.08 -0.51 -12.58
N LYS A 57 4.33 -0.65 -13.69
CA LYS A 57 4.84 -0.63 -15.07
C LYS A 57 4.53 0.68 -15.80
N ARG A 58 4.12 1.70 -15.06
CA ARG A 58 3.92 3.05 -15.58
C ARG A 58 4.58 4.05 -14.65
N ALA A 59 5.32 4.96 -15.22
CA ALA A 59 6.04 6.01 -14.50
C ALA A 59 5.65 7.38 -15.03
N GLY A 60 5.77 8.38 -14.19
CA GLY A 60 5.46 9.76 -14.55
C GLY A 60 5.67 10.69 -13.37
N THR A 61 5.22 11.93 -13.52
CA THR A 61 5.16 12.92 -12.46
C THR A 61 3.74 13.10 -11.98
N ALA A 62 3.55 13.38 -10.71
CA ALA A 62 2.25 13.63 -10.13
C ALA A 62 2.24 14.95 -9.36
N ILE A 63 1.27 15.79 -9.65
CA ILE A 63 0.97 16.99 -8.88
C ILE A 63 -0.47 16.87 -8.40
N VAL A 64 -0.65 16.91 -7.08
CA VAL A 64 -1.95 16.88 -6.41
C VAL A 64 -2.02 18.11 -5.53
N LYS A 65 -3.01 18.97 -5.72
CA LYS A 65 -3.15 20.26 -5.01
C LYS A 65 -4.53 20.31 -4.36
N ASN A 66 -4.59 20.05 -3.06
CA ASN A 66 -5.82 20.08 -2.27
C ASN A 66 -7.01 19.40 -2.98
N GLU A 67 -6.73 18.22 -3.54
CA GLU A 67 -7.69 17.44 -4.32
C GLU A 67 -8.26 16.32 -3.45
N ASN A 68 -9.52 15.94 -3.67
CA ASN A 68 -10.07 14.75 -3.05
C ASN A 68 -9.20 13.53 -3.38
N ALA A 69 -8.82 12.77 -2.35
CA ALA A 69 -7.84 11.69 -2.49
C ALA A 69 -8.30 10.57 -3.46
N ASP A 70 -9.58 10.18 -3.42
CA ASP A 70 -10.16 9.20 -4.36
C ASP A 70 -10.12 9.75 -5.80
N ALA A 71 -10.51 10.99 -6.00
CA ALA A 71 -10.46 11.64 -7.31
C ALA A 71 -9.02 11.74 -7.84
N ALA A 72 -8.06 12.09 -6.98
CA ALA A 72 -6.64 12.17 -7.33
C ALA A 72 -6.10 10.81 -7.78
N MET A 73 -6.36 9.73 -7.02
CA MET A 73 -5.94 8.38 -7.36
C MET A 73 -6.50 7.94 -8.73
N ARG A 74 -7.78 8.20 -8.99
CA ARG A 74 -8.46 7.87 -10.26
C ARG A 74 -7.89 8.66 -11.42
N ARG A 75 -7.65 9.96 -11.24
CA ARG A 75 -7.03 10.84 -12.24
C ARG A 75 -5.64 10.34 -12.62
N LEU A 76 -4.82 9.94 -11.65
CA LEU A 76 -3.48 9.39 -11.90
C LEU A 76 -3.55 8.09 -12.70
N VAL A 77 -4.44 7.17 -12.34
CA VAL A 77 -4.64 5.91 -13.08
C VAL A 77 -5.11 6.19 -14.50
N SER A 78 -6.08 7.11 -14.69
CA SER A 78 -6.60 7.48 -16.00
C SER A 78 -5.54 8.15 -16.89
N ALA A 79 -4.79 9.11 -16.33
CA ALA A 79 -3.77 9.84 -17.08
C ALA A 79 -2.63 8.95 -17.60
N MET A 80 -2.24 7.95 -16.83
CA MET A 80 -1.14 7.06 -17.22
C MET A 80 -1.62 5.81 -18.00
N GLN A 81 -2.92 5.61 -18.15
CA GLN A 81 -3.58 4.56 -18.94
C GLN A 81 -2.84 3.22 -18.90
N PRO A 82 -2.70 2.59 -17.74
CA PRO A 82 -1.83 1.44 -17.58
C PRO A 82 -2.29 0.22 -18.37
N TRP A 83 -3.58 0.15 -18.70
CA TRP A 83 -4.16 -1.02 -19.36
C TRP A 83 -5.43 -0.71 -20.17
N PRO A 84 -5.58 -1.20 -21.42
CA PRO A 84 -6.72 -0.88 -22.29
C PRO A 84 -8.07 -1.30 -21.73
N LYS A 85 -8.13 -2.36 -20.94
CA LYS A 85 -9.38 -2.89 -20.34
C LYS A 85 -9.56 -2.50 -18.87
N LEU A 86 -8.76 -1.56 -18.38
CA LEU A 86 -8.91 -1.06 -17.02
C LEU A 86 -9.94 0.09 -17.02
N GLU A 87 -11.03 -0.11 -16.33
CA GLU A 87 -12.03 0.91 -16.09
C GLU A 87 -11.93 1.45 -14.67
N LEU A 88 -12.37 2.68 -14.48
CA LEU A 88 -12.50 3.27 -13.16
C LEU A 88 -13.87 2.88 -12.58
N GLY A 89 -13.87 2.35 -11.36
CA GLY A 89 -15.11 2.11 -10.62
C GLY A 89 -15.81 3.42 -10.22
N THR A 90 -16.87 3.32 -9.48
CA THR A 90 -17.64 4.48 -9.02
C THR A 90 -16.79 5.34 -8.07
N LEU A 91 -16.79 6.66 -8.27
CA LEU A 91 -16.22 7.61 -7.33
C LEU A 91 -17.05 7.60 -6.04
N VAL A 92 -16.41 7.30 -4.92
CA VAL A 92 -17.06 7.32 -3.59
C VAL A 92 -16.97 8.70 -2.97
N GLY A 93 -15.87 9.43 -3.24
CA GLY A 93 -15.69 10.81 -2.76
C GLY A 93 -15.48 10.87 -1.25
N PHE A 94 -14.56 10.07 -0.71
CA PHE A 94 -14.21 10.11 0.71
C PHE A 94 -13.83 11.53 1.14
N ASP A 95 -14.24 11.92 2.34
CA ASP A 95 -13.95 13.25 2.91
C ASP A 95 -12.49 13.34 3.38
N THR A 96 -11.58 13.30 2.40
CA THR A 96 -10.13 13.43 2.60
C THR A 96 -9.52 14.11 1.39
N THR A 97 -8.73 15.15 1.62
CA THR A 97 -7.96 15.84 0.58
C THR A 97 -6.47 15.55 0.73
N TYR A 98 -5.76 15.63 -0.37
CA TYR A 98 -4.33 15.37 -0.43
C TYR A 98 -3.61 16.45 -1.24
N THR A 99 -2.41 16.77 -0.79
CA THR A 99 -1.52 17.70 -1.51
C THR A 99 -0.13 17.10 -1.55
N ALA A 100 0.41 16.91 -2.73
CA ALA A 100 1.82 16.55 -2.94
C ALA A 100 2.27 16.87 -4.36
N GLN A 101 3.56 17.04 -4.51
CA GLN A 101 4.26 17.12 -5.77
C GLN A 101 5.41 16.09 -5.75
N THR A 102 5.56 15.35 -6.83
CA THR A 102 6.64 14.38 -6.98
C THR A 102 7.34 14.59 -8.32
N SER A 103 8.65 14.35 -8.37
CA SER A 103 9.49 14.54 -9.56
C SER A 103 9.58 13.30 -10.44
N GLY A 104 9.08 12.17 -10.00
CA GLY A 104 9.08 10.91 -10.74
C GLY A 104 8.76 9.72 -9.84
N GLY A 105 8.21 8.67 -10.41
CA GLY A 105 7.87 7.44 -9.71
C GLY A 105 6.88 6.61 -10.49
N SER A 106 6.54 5.43 -9.97
CA SER A 106 5.49 4.59 -10.56
C SER A 106 4.10 5.04 -10.11
N ILE A 107 3.06 4.67 -10.86
CA ILE A 107 1.67 4.87 -10.38
C ILE A 107 1.49 4.17 -9.04
N MET A 108 2.07 2.99 -8.86
CA MET A 108 1.98 2.23 -7.61
C MET A 108 2.46 3.06 -6.42
N ASP A 109 3.63 3.70 -6.54
CA ASP A 109 4.20 4.51 -5.45
C ASP A 109 3.28 5.67 -5.08
N TYR A 110 2.68 6.33 -6.08
CA TYR A 110 1.72 7.42 -5.82
C TYR A 110 0.45 6.94 -5.15
N LEU A 111 -0.12 5.83 -5.63
CA LEU A 111 -1.33 5.25 -5.03
C LEU A 111 -1.07 4.80 -3.59
N MET A 112 0.08 4.18 -3.33
CA MET A 112 0.50 3.76 -1.98
C MET A 112 0.65 4.97 -1.05
N THR A 113 1.31 6.03 -1.52
CA THR A 113 1.55 7.24 -0.72
C THR A 113 0.23 7.97 -0.38
N ILE A 114 -0.66 8.14 -1.37
CA ILE A 114 -1.97 8.75 -1.14
C ILE A 114 -2.81 7.88 -0.21
N GLY A 115 -2.82 6.57 -0.45
CA GLY A 115 -3.55 5.59 0.36
C GLY A 115 -3.13 5.64 1.83
N ALA A 116 -1.82 5.61 2.09
CA ALA A 116 -1.27 5.69 3.44
C ALA A 116 -1.59 7.01 4.14
N ALA A 117 -1.46 8.14 3.43
CA ALA A 117 -1.73 9.46 3.99
C ALA A 117 -3.21 9.71 4.30
N CYS A 118 -4.12 9.13 3.50
CA CYS A 118 -5.57 9.37 3.57
C CYS A 118 -6.36 8.22 4.19
N ASP A 119 -5.70 7.17 4.64
CA ASP A 119 -6.34 5.95 5.16
C ASP A 119 -7.30 5.31 4.15
N LEU A 120 -6.83 5.19 2.92
CA LEU A 120 -7.56 4.59 1.81
C LEU A 120 -6.79 3.39 1.25
N GLY A 121 -7.53 2.40 0.82
CA GLY A 121 -7.02 1.28 0.03
C GLY A 121 -7.40 1.40 -1.44
N PHE A 122 -6.69 0.69 -2.29
CA PHE A 122 -7.07 0.54 -3.69
C PHE A 122 -6.91 -0.92 -4.13
N ARG A 123 -7.67 -1.29 -5.13
CA ARG A 123 -7.63 -2.64 -5.69
C ARG A 123 -7.99 -2.66 -7.16
N VAL A 124 -7.57 -3.72 -7.83
CA VAL A 124 -8.08 -4.08 -9.15
C VAL A 124 -8.83 -5.39 -9.00
N ARG A 125 -10.08 -5.42 -9.42
CA ARG A 125 -10.86 -6.65 -9.46
C ARG A 125 -11.41 -6.94 -10.84
N LEU A 126 -11.77 -8.19 -11.08
CA LEU A 126 -12.41 -8.61 -12.29
C LEU A 126 -13.92 -8.39 -12.17
N ALA A 127 -14.48 -7.55 -13.03
CA ALA A 127 -15.90 -7.29 -13.13
C ALA A 127 -16.46 -7.80 -14.47
N GLY A 128 -17.79 -7.93 -14.55
CA GLY A 128 -18.48 -8.40 -15.74
C GLY A 128 -18.54 -9.92 -15.86
N LYS A 129 -19.28 -10.39 -16.87
CA LYS A 129 -19.47 -11.81 -17.17
C LYS A 129 -19.00 -12.13 -18.59
N ASN A 130 -18.51 -13.33 -18.81
CA ASN A 130 -18.13 -13.84 -20.13
C ASN A 130 -17.20 -12.91 -20.93
N ALA A 131 -17.61 -12.50 -22.13
CA ALA A 131 -16.83 -11.64 -23.02
C ALA A 131 -16.71 -10.19 -22.51
N ASP A 132 -17.60 -9.74 -21.63
CA ASP A 132 -17.61 -8.38 -21.05
C ASP A 132 -16.73 -8.25 -19.81
N LYS A 133 -15.85 -9.22 -19.57
CA LYS A 133 -14.91 -9.17 -18.45
C LYS A 133 -13.94 -7.99 -18.61
N LYS A 134 -13.87 -7.16 -17.58
CA LYS A 134 -13.02 -6.00 -17.51
C LYS A 134 -12.32 -5.93 -16.15
N LEU A 135 -11.18 -5.25 -16.12
CA LEU A 135 -10.50 -4.91 -14.88
C LEU A 135 -11.10 -3.62 -14.34
N LEU A 136 -11.44 -3.60 -13.06
CA LEU A 136 -12.05 -2.45 -12.41
C LEU A 136 -11.14 -1.94 -11.31
N PHE A 137 -10.68 -0.70 -11.45
CA PHE A 137 -9.95 -0.01 -10.38
C PHE A 137 -10.93 0.60 -9.39
N GLU A 138 -10.77 0.28 -8.14
CA GLU A 138 -11.59 0.81 -7.05
C GLU A 138 -10.71 1.37 -5.93
N VAL A 139 -11.17 2.46 -5.34
CA VAL A 139 -10.66 3.00 -4.09
C VAL A 139 -11.68 2.70 -3.00
N TYR A 140 -11.21 2.29 -1.84
CA TYR A 140 -12.08 1.93 -0.71
C TYR A 140 -11.46 2.40 0.61
N ARG A 141 -12.31 2.54 1.61
CA ARG A 141 -11.83 2.75 2.98
C ARG A 141 -11.77 1.40 3.68
N PRO A 142 -10.61 1.04 4.26
CA PRO A 142 -10.48 -0.18 5.03
C PRO A 142 -11.48 -0.24 6.18
N THR A 143 -12.06 -1.41 6.41
CA THR A 143 -13.09 -1.61 7.43
C THR A 143 -12.45 -1.85 8.79
N ALA A 144 -13.01 -1.25 9.82
CA ALA A 144 -12.66 -1.52 11.22
C ALA A 144 -13.83 -2.24 11.89
N ASP A 145 -14.01 -3.52 11.57
CA ASP A 145 -15.06 -4.32 12.20
C ASP A 145 -14.61 -4.67 13.64
N PRO A 146 -15.37 -4.27 14.68
CA PRO A 146 -15.06 -4.60 16.07
C PRO A 146 -15.09 -6.10 16.35
N ASN A 147 -15.67 -6.93 15.48
CA ASN A 147 -15.66 -8.39 15.60
C ASN A 147 -14.35 -9.01 15.13
N ASN A 148 -13.53 -8.30 14.39
CA ASN A 148 -12.19 -8.74 13.97
C ASN A 148 -11.22 -8.72 15.15
N ARG A 149 -11.46 -9.59 16.15
CA ARG A 149 -10.67 -9.71 17.37
C ARG A 149 -9.98 -11.05 17.44
N PHE A 150 -8.68 -11.01 17.68
CA PHE A 150 -7.82 -12.18 17.74
C PHE A 150 -7.06 -12.21 19.06
N SER A 151 -7.02 -13.39 19.69
CA SER A 151 -6.27 -13.60 20.93
C SER A 151 -5.83 -15.04 21.06
N THR A 152 -4.62 -15.23 21.56
CA THR A 152 -4.12 -16.55 21.98
C THR A 152 -5.04 -17.19 23.00
N LYS A 153 -5.58 -16.39 23.93
CA LYS A 153 -6.49 -16.85 24.97
C LYS A 153 -7.84 -17.39 24.45
N TRP A 154 -8.29 -16.94 23.27
CA TRP A 154 -9.56 -17.38 22.69
C TRP A 154 -9.40 -18.53 21.72
N GLY A 155 -8.16 -18.95 21.46
CA GLY A 155 -7.86 -20.06 20.56
C GLY A 155 -8.11 -19.75 19.06
N ASN A 156 -8.49 -18.52 18.71
CA ASN A 156 -8.64 -18.08 17.34
C ASN A 156 -7.34 -17.52 16.74
N LEU A 157 -6.27 -17.61 17.49
CA LEU A 157 -4.91 -17.29 17.11
C LEU A 157 -4.05 -18.54 17.32
N GLN A 158 -3.73 -19.24 16.23
CA GLN A 158 -3.01 -20.52 16.32
C GLN A 158 -1.50 -20.31 16.47
N GLN A 159 -0.95 -19.31 15.78
CA GLN A 159 0.46 -18.99 15.86
C GLN A 159 0.64 -17.48 15.79
N ALA A 160 1.40 -16.93 16.73
CA ALA A 160 1.77 -15.54 16.75
C ALA A 160 3.29 -15.40 16.74
N ALA A 161 3.84 -14.97 15.63
CA ALA A 161 5.20 -14.44 15.57
C ALA A 161 5.11 -12.91 15.54
N TRP A 162 5.95 -12.25 16.33
CA TRP A 162 5.97 -10.80 16.38
C TRP A 162 7.40 -10.28 16.35
N ALA A 163 7.58 -9.16 15.71
CA ALA A 163 8.84 -8.42 15.72
C ALA A 163 8.51 -6.93 15.80
N PHE A 164 9.15 -6.23 16.71
CA PHE A 164 9.07 -4.79 16.84
C PHE A 164 10.48 -4.21 16.73
N GLY A 165 10.61 -3.18 15.92
CA GLY A 165 11.85 -2.43 15.76
C GLY A 165 11.56 -0.95 15.70
N ASP A 166 12.47 -0.15 16.24
CA ASP A 166 12.45 1.30 16.17
C ASP A 166 13.78 1.89 15.68
N SER A 167 14.64 1.04 15.10
CA SER A 167 15.96 1.46 14.58
C SER A 167 15.83 2.55 13.52
N ASP A 168 14.83 2.46 12.68
CA ASP A 168 14.59 3.41 11.59
C ASP A 168 13.52 4.45 11.93
N TYR A 169 13.01 4.40 13.17
CA TYR A 169 11.97 5.32 13.60
C TYR A 169 12.48 6.76 13.69
N ALA A 170 11.75 7.67 13.08
CA ALA A 170 11.93 9.10 13.23
C ALA A 170 10.60 9.78 13.59
N ASN A 171 10.64 10.82 14.40
CA ASN A 171 9.48 11.59 14.82
C ASN A 171 9.54 13.08 14.47
N VAL A 172 10.69 13.52 13.97
CA VAL A 172 10.90 14.88 13.46
C VAL A 172 11.54 14.78 12.08
N ALA A 173 11.03 15.50 11.09
CA ALA A 173 11.70 15.65 9.81
C ALA A 173 12.19 17.07 9.62
N ILE A 174 13.46 17.20 9.24
CA ILE A 174 14.08 18.45 8.79
C ILE A 174 14.12 18.39 7.27
N VAL A 175 13.27 19.18 6.63
CA VAL A 175 13.09 19.19 5.18
C VAL A 175 13.81 20.40 4.59
N GLN A 176 14.71 20.12 3.67
CA GLN A 176 15.44 21.17 2.95
C GLN A 176 15.04 21.19 1.48
N GLY A 177 14.46 22.30 1.06
CA GLY A 177 13.99 22.54 -0.29
C GLY A 177 15.06 23.08 -1.24
N ALA A 178 14.64 23.83 -2.25
CA ALA A 178 15.49 24.50 -3.24
C ALA A 178 16.37 25.59 -2.60
N GLY A 179 17.47 25.90 -3.27
CA GLY A 179 18.44 26.90 -2.85
C GLY A 179 19.75 26.29 -2.33
N GLU A 180 20.67 27.15 -1.96
CA GLU A 180 21.99 26.76 -1.44
C GLU A 180 22.30 27.54 -0.13
N GLY A 181 23.06 26.89 0.75
CA GLY A 181 23.52 27.49 2.00
C GLY A 181 22.37 28.02 2.86
N GLU A 182 22.53 29.22 3.40
CA GLU A 182 21.54 29.89 4.26
C GLU A 182 20.26 30.35 3.52
N ALA A 183 20.32 30.47 2.20
CA ALA A 183 19.16 30.81 1.38
C ALA A 183 18.23 29.60 1.14
N ARG A 184 18.65 28.41 1.53
CA ARG A 184 17.88 27.19 1.35
C ARG A 184 16.67 27.17 2.28
N ALA A 185 15.49 26.99 1.69
CA ALA A 185 14.26 26.87 2.46
C ALA A 185 14.31 25.62 3.33
N THR A 186 14.10 25.79 4.64
CA THR A 186 14.10 24.68 5.60
C THR A 186 12.82 24.73 6.43
N VAL A 187 12.14 23.59 6.54
CA VAL A 187 10.98 23.43 7.42
C VAL A 187 11.18 22.20 8.31
N THR A 188 10.60 22.26 9.50
CA THR A 188 10.62 21.14 10.44
C THR A 188 9.18 20.70 10.72
N VAL A 189 8.92 19.39 10.64
CA VAL A 189 7.59 18.80 10.85
C VAL A 189 7.67 17.61 11.80
N GLY A 190 6.53 17.20 12.36
CA GLY A 190 6.42 16.09 13.29
C GLY A 190 6.34 16.56 14.76
N LEU A 191 6.88 15.78 15.67
CA LEU A 191 6.94 16.12 17.11
C LEU A 191 8.08 17.10 17.39
N THR A 192 7.92 18.33 16.96
CA THR A 192 8.97 19.37 17.01
C THR A 192 9.41 19.76 18.42
N ASP A 193 8.58 19.48 19.41
CA ASP A 193 8.81 19.67 20.85
C ASP A 193 9.57 18.52 21.52
N ALA A 194 9.77 17.39 20.81
CA ALA A 194 10.58 16.30 21.31
C ALA A 194 12.04 16.74 21.55
N THR A 195 12.64 16.28 22.63
CA THR A 195 13.99 16.65 23.06
C THR A 195 14.81 15.44 23.50
N GLY A 196 16.13 15.59 23.60
CA GLY A 196 17.04 14.55 24.09
C GLY A 196 16.95 13.26 23.26
N ALA A 197 16.95 12.11 23.93
CA ALA A 197 16.92 10.80 23.29
C ALA A 197 15.56 10.48 22.62
N ASP A 198 14.51 11.19 23.03
CA ASP A 198 13.19 11.00 22.44
C ASP A 198 13.03 11.71 21.08
N ARG A 199 13.95 12.64 20.76
CA ARG A 199 14.00 13.32 19.48
C ARG A 199 14.82 12.52 18.49
N ARG A 200 14.18 11.99 17.47
CA ARG A 200 14.80 11.24 16.39
C ARG A 200 14.51 11.93 15.06
N GLU A 201 15.55 12.44 14.45
CA GLU A 201 15.46 13.31 13.28
C GLU A 201 15.69 12.55 11.98
N LEU A 202 14.83 12.84 11.00
CA LEU A 202 14.98 12.44 9.62
C LEU A 202 15.35 13.65 8.78
N TYR A 203 16.46 13.57 8.08
CA TYR A 203 16.79 14.55 7.06
C TYR A 203 16.07 14.21 5.75
N VAL A 204 15.37 15.19 5.18
CA VAL A 204 14.66 15.05 3.91
C VAL A 204 15.17 16.05 2.89
N ASP A 205 15.88 15.56 1.88
CA ASP A 205 16.25 16.37 0.72
C ASP A 205 15.03 16.53 -0.19
N ALA A 206 14.58 17.77 -0.36
CA ALA A 206 13.44 18.13 -1.19
C ALA A 206 13.80 19.20 -2.24
N ARG A 207 15.02 19.17 -2.76
CA ARG A 207 15.49 20.09 -3.82
C ARG A 207 14.69 19.96 -5.11
N ASP A 208 14.06 18.82 -5.32
CA ASP A 208 13.13 18.57 -6.43
C ASP A 208 11.81 19.34 -6.30
N VAL A 209 11.47 19.82 -5.11
CA VAL A 209 10.30 20.67 -4.88
C VAL A 209 10.73 22.12 -5.08
N GLN A 210 10.29 22.72 -6.19
CA GLN A 210 10.64 24.09 -6.55
C GLN A 210 9.49 25.06 -6.27
N PRO A 211 9.79 26.36 -5.97
CA PRO A 211 8.77 27.40 -6.00
C PRO A 211 8.13 27.51 -7.39
N ASP A 212 6.86 27.90 -7.46
CA ASP A 212 6.14 28.13 -8.71
C ASP A 212 6.38 29.57 -9.17
N GLU A 213 7.42 29.78 -9.95
CA GLU A 213 7.84 31.12 -10.43
C GLU A 213 6.77 31.79 -11.31
N GLU A 214 5.96 31.00 -12.04
CA GLU A 214 4.87 31.54 -12.85
C GLU A 214 3.79 32.20 -11.99
N LYS A 215 3.67 31.79 -10.72
CA LYS A 215 2.78 32.38 -9.72
C LYS A 215 3.47 33.37 -8.80
N GLY A 216 4.72 33.70 -9.08
CA GLY A 216 5.50 34.62 -8.24
C GLY A 216 5.89 34.03 -6.87
N GLU A 217 5.91 32.72 -6.75
CA GLU A 217 6.36 32.07 -5.50
C GLU A 217 7.88 32.23 -5.34
N THR A 218 8.30 32.36 -4.10
CA THR A 218 9.70 32.38 -3.67
C THR A 218 9.97 31.27 -2.65
N SER A 219 11.21 31.06 -2.26
CA SER A 219 11.59 30.13 -1.18
C SER A 219 10.92 30.42 0.17
N LYS A 220 10.30 31.58 0.35
CA LYS A 220 9.58 32.00 1.57
C LYS A 220 8.06 31.97 1.41
N SER A 221 7.55 31.69 0.23
CA SER A 221 6.11 31.66 -0.02
C SER A 221 5.42 30.55 0.76
N GLN A 222 4.30 30.86 1.42
CA GLN A 222 3.58 29.93 2.27
C GLN A 222 3.20 28.64 1.52
N ALA A 223 2.70 28.75 0.29
CA ALA A 223 2.33 27.60 -0.53
C ALA A 223 3.53 26.69 -0.86
N TYR A 224 4.72 27.25 -1.03
CA TYR A 224 5.94 26.47 -1.21
C TYR A 224 6.33 25.73 0.09
N LEU A 225 6.33 26.43 1.23
CA LEU A 225 6.64 25.83 2.53
C LEU A 225 5.65 24.71 2.90
N GLU A 226 4.38 24.85 2.57
CA GLU A 226 3.37 23.81 2.76
C GLU A 226 3.67 22.54 1.94
N ARG A 227 4.18 22.69 0.71
CA ARG A 227 4.65 21.53 -0.08
C ARG A 227 5.84 20.83 0.57
N LEU A 228 6.78 21.59 1.13
CA LEU A 228 7.89 21.00 1.88
C LEU A 228 7.42 20.30 3.15
N MET A 229 6.48 20.90 3.90
CA MET A 229 5.89 20.27 5.09
C MET A 229 5.17 18.97 4.73
N ALA A 230 4.39 18.95 3.65
CA ALA A 230 3.72 17.74 3.18
C ALA A 230 4.73 16.65 2.81
N ARG A 231 5.85 17.01 2.14
CA ARG A 231 6.93 16.06 1.83
C ARG A 231 7.54 15.45 3.08
N GLY A 232 7.84 16.28 4.10
CA GLY A 232 8.39 15.82 5.37
C GLY A 232 7.43 14.91 6.12
N THR A 233 6.16 15.27 6.17
CA THR A 233 5.12 14.45 6.81
C THR A 233 5.00 13.08 6.15
N ASN A 234 5.00 13.03 4.82
CA ASN A 234 4.94 11.77 4.08
C ASN A 234 6.16 10.91 4.37
N LYS A 235 7.36 11.50 4.45
CA LYS A 235 8.59 10.76 4.77
C LYS A 235 8.62 10.25 6.21
N LEU A 236 8.06 10.99 7.18
CA LEU A 236 7.88 10.48 8.53
C LEU A 236 6.92 9.29 8.60
N LEU A 237 5.88 9.27 7.78
CA LEU A 237 4.97 8.12 7.72
C LEU A 237 5.66 6.83 7.23
N GLU A 238 6.70 6.96 6.40
CA GLU A 238 7.53 5.84 5.96
C GLU A 238 8.46 5.32 7.09
N GLN A 239 8.77 6.17 8.08
CA GLN A 239 9.70 5.91 9.18
C GLN A 239 9.00 5.64 10.52
N LEU A 240 7.74 5.22 10.48
CA LEU A 240 7.05 4.83 11.71
C LEU A 240 7.69 3.57 12.30
N ARG A 241 7.55 3.43 13.63
CA ARG A 241 7.97 2.19 14.31
C ARG A 241 7.40 0.99 13.58
N THR A 242 8.27 0.12 13.12
CA THR A 242 7.84 -1.08 12.41
C THR A 242 7.46 -2.16 13.40
N GLY A 243 6.28 -2.70 13.22
CA GLY A 243 5.85 -3.89 13.94
C GLY A 243 5.22 -4.85 12.94
N SER A 244 5.62 -6.09 12.95
CA SER A 244 4.93 -7.13 12.21
C SER A 244 4.40 -8.18 13.17
N ILE A 245 3.17 -8.56 12.95
CA ILE A 245 2.56 -9.70 13.62
C ILE A 245 2.08 -10.64 12.54
N GLU A 246 2.62 -11.83 12.55
CA GLU A 246 2.18 -12.91 11.67
C GLU A 246 1.26 -13.82 12.44
N LEU A 247 0.01 -13.91 12.01
CA LEU A 247 -1.01 -14.73 12.63
C LEU A 247 -1.44 -15.80 11.64
N THR A 248 -1.49 -17.04 12.12
CA THR A 248 -2.20 -18.09 11.41
C THR A 248 -3.60 -18.18 12.00
N ILE A 249 -4.58 -17.79 11.22
CA ILE A 249 -5.99 -17.84 11.60
C ILE A 249 -6.79 -18.51 10.49
N ASP A 250 -7.79 -19.25 10.92
CA ASP A 250 -8.83 -19.80 10.06
C ASP A 250 -10.01 -18.81 10.04
N ALA A 251 -9.76 -17.62 9.49
CA ALA A 251 -10.78 -16.56 9.43
C ALA A 251 -11.17 -16.30 7.99
N GLU A 252 -12.44 -16.50 7.71
CA GLU A 252 -13.09 -16.01 6.50
C GLU A 252 -13.36 -14.50 6.63
N GLY A 253 -13.34 -13.78 5.51
CA GLY A 253 -13.84 -12.41 5.44
C GLY A 253 -12.82 -11.29 5.63
N LEU A 254 -11.58 -11.55 6.06
CA LEU A 254 -10.54 -10.51 6.13
C LEU A 254 -9.92 -10.23 4.78
N SER A 255 -9.73 -8.95 4.48
CA SER A 255 -9.08 -8.47 3.28
C SER A 255 -7.86 -7.61 3.62
N PRO A 256 -6.85 -7.52 2.74
CA PRO A 256 -5.75 -6.58 2.92
C PRO A 256 -6.27 -5.16 3.15
N GLY A 257 -5.72 -4.50 4.16
CA GLY A 257 -6.13 -3.17 4.58
C GLY A 257 -7.14 -3.13 5.72
N ASP A 258 -7.90 -4.20 5.97
CA ASP A 258 -8.85 -4.24 7.09
C ASP A 258 -8.14 -4.10 8.44
N VAL A 259 -8.88 -3.58 9.40
CA VAL A 259 -8.37 -3.35 10.75
C VAL A 259 -8.79 -4.51 11.66
N ALA A 260 -7.81 -5.06 12.35
CA ALA A 260 -7.99 -6.13 13.32
C ALA A 260 -7.51 -5.70 14.71
N PHE A 261 -8.16 -6.23 15.75
CA PHE A 261 -7.79 -6.01 17.14
C PHE A 261 -7.08 -7.25 17.67
N CYS A 262 -5.82 -7.10 18.03
CA CYS A 262 -4.99 -8.22 18.51
C CYS A 262 -4.67 -8.07 19.99
N THR A 263 -4.77 -9.19 20.72
CA THR A 263 -4.38 -9.28 22.13
C THR A 263 -3.57 -10.54 22.35
N ILE A 264 -2.34 -10.36 22.85
CA ILE A 264 -1.46 -11.46 23.31
C ILE A 264 -1.22 -11.23 24.80
N PRO A 265 -2.07 -11.80 25.66
CA PRO A 265 -2.02 -11.53 27.11
C PRO A 265 -0.69 -11.95 27.75
N GLU A 266 -0.07 -13.01 27.24
CA GLU A 266 1.21 -13.54 27.71
C GLU A 266 2.35 -12.53 27.58
N LEU A 267 2.22 -11.59 26.63
CA LEU A 267 3.18 -10.53 26.35
C LEU A 267 2.67 -9.16 26.84
N GLY A 268 1.50 -9.09 27.44
CA GLY A 268 0.84 -7.84 27.81
C GLY A 268 0.49 -6.97 26.59
N TYR A 269 0.46 -7.57 25.39
CA TYR A 269 0.30 -6.84 24.14
C TYR A 269 -1.16 -6.68 23.74
N LYS A 270 -1.54 -5.44 23.41
CA LYS A 270 -2.84 -5.07 22.82
C LYS A 270 -2.59 -4.04 21.74
N ALA A 271 -2.99 -4.33 20.52
CA ALA A 271 -2.89 -3.36 19.45
C ALA A 271 -4.05 -3.47 18.46
N THR A 272 -4.32 -2.35 17.84
CA THR A 272 -5.08 -2.27 16.60
C THR A 272 -4.09 -2.33 15.46
N VAL A 273 -4.23 -3.31 14.60
CA VAL A 273 -3.29 -3.60 13.53
C VAL A 273 -4.02 -3.69 12.20
N ARG A 274 -3.30 -3.47 11.12
CA ARG A 274 -3.86 -3.55 9.77
C ARG A 274 -3.46 -4.88 9.13
N VAL A 275 -4.38 -5.51 8.44
CA VAL A 275 -4.09 -6.67 7.60
C VAL A 275 -3.19 -6.23 6.46
N ALA A 276 -1.95 -6.71 6.44
CA ALA A 276 -0.99 -6.43 5.39
C ALA A 276 -1.20 -7.37 4.21
N ASP A 277 -1.23 -8.67 4.49
CA ASP A 277 -1.35 -9.71 3.47
C ASP A 277 -2.34 -10.80 3.91
N VAL A 278 -3.00 -11.38 2.92
CA VAL A 278 -3.76 -12.63 3.09
C VAL A 278 -3.16 -13.66 2.15
N ILE A 279 -2.47 -14.65 2.70
CA ILE A 279 -1.85 -15.73 1.96
C ILE A 279 -2.78 -16.93 2.01
N THR A 280 -3.20 -17.42 0.86
CA THR A 280 -3.98 -18.64 0.78
C THR A 280 -3.18 -19.71 0.07
N GLN A 281 -2.96 -20.82 0.74
CA GLN A 281 -2.31 -22.00 0.20
C GLN A 281 -3.37 -23.10 0.02
N SER A 282 -3.52 -23.58 -1.20
CA SER A 282 -4.44 -24.68 -1.51
C SER A 282 -3.66 -25.86 -2.07
N GLN A 283 -3.85 -27.00 -1.47
CA GLN A 283 -3.39 -28.32 -1.94
C GLN A 283 -4.60 -29.19 -2.20
N SER A 284 -4.41 -30.39 -2.76
CA SER A 284 -5.51 -31.26 -3.22
C SER A 284 -6.69 -31.40 -2.25
N ASP A 285 -6.42 -31.48 -0.95
CA ASP A 285 -7.42 -31.78 0.08
C ASP A 285 -7.49 -30.75 1.22
N SER A 286 -6.68 -29.69 1.16
CA SER A 286 -6.64 -28.68 2.21
C SER A 286 -6.44 -27.27 1.65
N THR A 287 -7.04 -26.31 2.32
CA THR A 287 -6.79 -24.89 2.09
C THR A 287 -6.45 -24.24 3.42
N THR A 288 -5.27 -23.66 3.50
CA THR A 288 -4.82 -22.90 4.67
C THR A 288 -4.79 -21.42 4.33
N ARG A 289 -5.24 -20.60 5.25
CA ARG A 289 -5.23 -19.16 5.11
C ARG A 289 -4.40 -18.53 6.22
N THR A 290 -3.35 -17.82 5.86
CA THR A 290 -2.49 -17.08 6.77
C THR A 290 -2.70 -15.59 6.58
N VAL A 291 -3.01 -14.89 7.65
CA VAL A 291 -3.14 -13.44 7.64
C VAL A 291 -1.94 -12.82 8.32
N ARG A 292 -1.21 -11.98 7.58
CA ARG A 292 -0.14 -11.15 8.13
C ARG A 292 -0.71 -9.81 8.53
N LEU A 293 -0.50 -9.45 9.77
CA LEU A 293 -0.84 -8.14 10.29
C LEU A 293 0.40 -7.25 10.22
N GLY A 294 0.25 -6.09 9.63
CA GLY A 294 1.32 -5.11 9.45
C GLY A 294 1.40 -4.11 10.60
N THR A 295 1.92 -2.93 10.29
CA THR A 295 2.15 -1.83 11.22
C THR A 295 0.91 -1.54 12.08
N PRO A 296 1.07 -1.34 13.39
CA PRO A 296 -0.02 -0.88 14.24
C PRO A 296 -0.68 0.38 13.69
N VAL A 297 -2.00 0.41 13.68
CA VAL A 297 -2.74 1.62 13.32
C VAL A 297 -2.60 2.61 14.45
N TRP A 298 -1.65 3.52 14.33
CA TRP A 298 -1.56 4.66 15.23
C TRP A 298 -2.74 5.58 14.94
N ARG A 299 -3.68 5.70 15.89
CA ARG A 299 -4.65 6.78 15.79
C ARG A 299 -3.86 8.07 15.64
N LYS A 300 -4.23 8.89 14.61
CA LYS A 300 -3.72 10.25 14.48
C LYS A 300 -3.61 10.83 15.88
N LEU A 301 -2.39 11.18 16.28
CA LEU A 301 -2.19 11.97 17.48
C LEU A 301 -3.09 13.20 17.29
N ARG A 302 -4.19 13.23 18.03
CA ARG A 302 -5.01 14.45 18.08
C ARG A 302 -4.09 15.53 18.62
N ARG A 303 -3.98 16.59 17.82
CA ARG A 303 -3.46 17.86 18.31
C ARG A 303 -4.21 18.32 19.52
#